data_dfc9174957062d1aa72a3a3407ed1299
#
_entry.id   dfc9174957062d1aa72a3a3407ed1299
#
_cell.length_a   1.000
_cell.length_b   1.000
_cell.length_c   1.000
_cell.angle_alpha   90.00
_cell.angle_beta   90.00
_cell.angle_gamma   90.00
#
_symmetry.space_group_name_H-M   'P 1'
#
loop_
_entity.id
_entity.type
_entity.pdbx_description
1 polymer ?
#
loop_
_entity_poly.entity_id
_entity_poly.type
_entity_poly.pdbx_seq_one_letter_code
_entity_poly.pdbx_strand_id
1 'polypeptide(L)'
;LPAVAMYWWRFLADSGLGAGNAVTPYGELVGSALLGVDGAPPPAPALDGEDAELAEANRRRGIRRFLLTATALGSLFKANASISGAEGGCQAEVGSACAMAAGGLTAVMGGTNRQIENAAEIAMEHHLGLTCDPIGGLVQIPCIERNAIAASTAVTAARLALRGDGSHYVSLDAVVETMRQTGLDMSTKYKETSEGGLAVNVIEC
;
A
#
# COMPACT_ATOMS: atom_id res chain seq x y z
N LEU A 1 3.48 5.17 5.99
CA LEU A 1 2.20 5.72 5.52
C LEU A 1 2.30 7.06 4.78
N PRO A 2 3.02 8.10 5.27
CA PRO A 2 3.13 9.36 4.55
C PRO A 2 3.80 9.23 3.17
N ALA A 3 4.83 8.41 3.05
CA ALA A 3 5.55 8.23 1.79
C ALA A 3 4.70 7.54 0.73
N VAL A 4 3.98 6.47 1.08
CA VAL A 4 3.07 5.75 0.18
C VAL A 4 1.89 6.65 -0.19
N ALA A 5 1.30 7.36 0.76
CA ALA A 5 0.23 8.30 0.50
C ALA A 5 0.68 9.48 -0.37
N MET A 6 1.89 10.02 -0.15
CA MET A 6 2.45 11.11 -0.95
C MET A 6 2.87 10.67 -2.36
N TYR A 7 3.42 9.47 -2.52
CA TYR A 7 3.73 8.90 -3.83
C TYR A 7 2.45 8.74 -4.66
N TRP A 8 1.39 8.18 -4.06
CA TRP A 8 0.09 8.01 -4.70
C TRP A 8 -0.63 9.31 -4.94
N TRP A 9 -0.48 10.26 -4.06
CA TRP A 9 -0.97 11.61 -4.24
C TRP A 9 -0.38 12.25 -5.51
N ARG A 10 0.93 12.19 -5.65
CA ARG A 10 1.63 12.72 -6.82
C ARG A 10 1.21 11.99 -8.10
N PHE A 11 1.13 10.66 -8.02
CA PHE A 11 0.68 9.81 -9.12
C PHE A 11 -0.75 10.14 -9.58
N LEU A 12 -1.71 10.28 -8.66
CA LEU A 12 -3.09 10.65 -9.00
C LEU A 12 -3.20 12.08 -9.52
N ALA A 13 -2.40 13.01 -9.01
CA ALA A 13 -2.32 14.38 -9.49
C ALA A 13 -1.72 14.46 -10.90
N ASP A 14 -0.65 13.72 -11.15
CA ASP A 14 0.08 13.71 -12.42
C ASP A 14 -0.64 12.88 -13.50
N SER A 15 -1.45 11.91 -13.13
CA SER A 15 -2.16 11.02 -14.07
C SER A 15 -3.48 11.56 -14.60
N GLY A 16 -3.95 12.71 -14.13
CA GLY A 16 -5.24 13.26 -14.55
C GLY A 16 -6.47 12.43 -14.13
N LEU A 17 -6.28 11.36 -13.32
CA LEU A 17 -7.36 10.50 -12.81
C LEU A 17 -8.34 11.22 -11.86
N GLY A 18 -8.08 12.49 -11.56
CA GLY A 18 -8.99 13.35 -10.82
C GLY A 18 -10.02 14.08 -11.68
N ALA A 19 -9.85 14.12 -13.00
CA ALA A 19 -10.76 14.78 -13.94
C ALA A 19 -11.44 13.72 -14.80
N GLY A 20 -12.69 13.42 -14.47
CA GLY A 20 -13.62 12.46 -15.08
C GLY A 20 -13.29 11.86 -16.46
N ASN A 21 -13.42 10.55 -16.55
CA ASN A 21 -13.66 9.74 -17.76
C ASN A 21 -12.53 9.43 -18.76
N ALA A 22 -11.29 9.71 -18.53
CA ALA A 22 -10.25 9.12 -19.36
C ALA A 22 -9.63 7.89 -18.67
N VAL A 23 -10.05 6.70 -19.06
CA VAL A 23 -9.33 5.46 -18.80
C VAL A 23 -8.05 5.52 -19.63
N THR A 24 -7.03 6.15 -19.12
CA THR A 24 -5.69 5.98 -19.67
C THR A 24 -5.31 4.52 -19.49
N PRO A 25 -4.81 3.80 -20.52
CA PRO A 25 -4.40 2.42 -20.36
C PRO A 25 -3.32 2.36 -19.30
N TYR A 26 -3.68 1.86 -18.13
CA TYR A 26 -2.80 1.78 -16.96
C TYR A 26 -1.52 0.97 -17.24
N GLY A 27 -1.52 0.13 -18.28
CA GLY A 27 -0.34 -0.62 -18.73
C GLY A 27 0.80 0.27 -19.18
N GLU A 28 0.51 1.40 -19.83
CA GLU A 28 1.53 2.36 -20.27
C GLU A 28 2.13 3.12 -19.09
N LEU A 29 1.29 3.44 -18.09
CA LEU A 29 1.72 4.21 -16.92
C LEU A 29 2.61 3.39 -15.98
N VAL A 30 2.29 2.12 -15.75
CA VAL A 30 3.11 1.20 -14.93
C VAL A 30 4.37 0.78 -15.67
N GLY A 31 4.30 0.58 -16.98
CA GLY A 31 5.47 0.29 -17.81
C GLY A 31 6.48 1.43 -17.79
N SER A 32 6.02 2.67 -17.88
CA SER A 32 6.87 3.88 -17.82
C SER A 32 7.48 4.09 -16.43
N ALA A 33 6.71 3.89 -15.35
CA ALA A 33 7.19 4.10 -13.99
C ALA A 33 8.13 2.98 -13.49
N LEU A 34 7.90 1.73 -13.91
CA LEU A 34 8.69 0.56 -13.47
C LEU A 34 9.86 0.24 -14.39
N LEU A 35 9.82 0.61 -15.65
CA LEU A 35 10.83 0.23 -16.65
C LEU A 35 11.80 1.36 -17.01
N GLY A 36 11.70 2.53 -16.35
CA GLY A 36 12.64 3.62 -16.53
C GLY A 36 12.74 4.11 -17.99
N VAL A 37 11.65 4.02 -18.75
CA VAL A 37 11.61 4.59 -20.08
C VAL A 37 11.59 6.11 -19.93
N ASP A 38 12.67 6.76 -20.32
CA ASP A 38 12.86 8.19 -20.27
C ASP A 38 11.71 8.92 -20.99
N GLY A 39 10.80 9.41 -20.23
CA GLY A 39 9.65 10.16 -20.65
C GLY A 39 8.72 10.37 -19.48
N ALA A 40 8.99 11.39 -18.66
CA ALA A 40 7.95 11.87 -17.76
C ALA A 40 6.69 12.12 -18.59
N PRO A 41 5.52 11.64 -18.18
CA PRO A 41 4.29 11.96 -18.89
C PRO A 41 4.20 13.48 -19.06
N PRO A 42 3.71 13.97 -20.19
CA PRO A 42 3.56 15.39 -20.40
C PRO A 42 2.80 15.99 -19.21
N PRO A 43 3.16 17.17 -18.72
CA PRO A 43 2.43 17.81 -17.66
C PRO A 43 0.96 17.90 -18.06
N ALA A 44 0.08 17.54 -17.13
CA ALA A 44 -1.36 17.66 -17.35
C ALA A 44 -1.66 19.09 -17.84
N PRO A 45 -2.56 19.26 -18.82
CA PRO A 45 -2.90 20.59 -19.31
C PRO A 45 -3.38 21.46 -18.13
N ALA A 46 -2.91 22.71 -18.11
CA ALA A 46 -3.38 23.66 -17.12
C ALA A 46 -4.91 23.81 -17.26
N LEU A 47 -5.63 23.55 -16.16
CA LEU A 47 -7.05 23.78 -16.09
C LEU A 47 -7.27 25.21 -15.62
N ASP A 48 -8.20 25.92 -16.23
CA ASP A 48 -8.54 27.31 -15.90
C ASP A 48 -9.95 27.40 -15.31
N GLY A 49 -10.15 28.41 -14.42
CA GLY A 49 -11.47 28.80 -13.93
C GLY A 49 -12.20 27.70 -13.16
N GLU A 50 -13.47 27.48 -13.49
CA GLU A 50 -14.37 26.54 -12.80
C GLU A 50 -13.87 25.09 -12.87
N ASP A 51 -13.21 24.70 -13.95
CA ASP A 51 -12.63 23.35 -14.10
C ASP A 51 -11.49 23.11 -13.13
N ALA A 52 -10.66 24.11 -12.85
CA ALA A 52 -9.60 24.02 -11.85
C ALA A 52 -10.15 23.89 -10.43
N GLU A 53 -11.19 24.63 -10.09
CA GLU A 53 -11.83 24.54 -8.78
C GLU A 53 -12.49 23.17 -8.56
N LEU A 54 -13.17 22.64 -9.59
CA LEU A 54 -13.79 21.33 -9.55
C LEU A 54 -12.74 20.21 -9.41
N ALA A 55 -11.65 20.30 -10.16
CA ALA A 55 -10.54 19.36 -10.08
C ALA A 55 -9.92 19.35 -8.66
N GLU A 56 -9.69 20.53 -8.07
CA GLU A 56 -9.18 20.66 -6.71
C GLU A 56 -10.16 20.10 -5.65
N ALA A 57 -11.46 20.35 -5.80
CA ALA A 57 -12.47 19.81 -4.92
C ALA A 57 -12.54 18.28 -4.99
N ASN A 58 -12.45 17.71 -6.19
CA ASN A 58 -12.40 16.26 -6.43
C ASN A 58 -11.14 15.65 -5.84
N ARG A 59 -10.01 16.32 -6.00
CA ARG A 59 -8.73 15.97 -5.40
C ARG A 59 -8.83 15.85 -3.89
N ARG A 60 -9.34 16.88 -3.21
CA ARG A 60 -9.52 16.91 -1.75
C ARG A 60 -10.49 15.82 -1.27
N ARG A 61 -11.53 15.54 -2.04
CA ARG A 61 -12.47 14.46 -1.74
C ARG A 61 -11.78 13.10 -1.84
N GLY A 62 -11.00 12.87 -2.89
CA GLY A 62 -10.24 11.64 -3.08
C GLY A 62 -9.25 11.38 -1.93
N ILE A 63 -8.49 12.39 -1.52
CA ILE A 63 -7.56 12.26 -0.39
C ILE A 63 -8.30 11.88 0.89
N ARG A 64 -9.37 12.60 1.22
CA ARG A 64 -10.15 12.29 2.42
C ARG A 64 -10.69 10.87 2.39
N ARG A 65 -11.24 10.44 1.26
CA ARG A 65 -11.73 9.07 1.09
C ARG A 65 -10.64 8.03 1.26
N PHE A 66 -9.47 8.25 0.64
CA PHE A 66 -8.30 7.38 0.80
C PHE A 66 -7.90 7.27 2.26
N LEU A 67 -7.66 8.39 2.94
CA LEU A 67 -7.18 8.42 4.32
C LEU A 67 -8.19 7.82 5.29
N LEU A 68 -9.49 8.10 5.14
CA LEU A 68 -10.53 7.51 5.99
C LEU A 68 -10.61 6.00 5.82
N THR A 69 -10.60 5.50 4.59
CA THR A 69 -10.62 4.05 4.32
C THR A 69 -9.35 3.38 4.87
N ALA A 70 -8.19 3.96 4.62
CA ALA A 70 -6.91 3.46 5.14
C ALA A 70 -6.92 3.43 6.67
N THR A 71 -7.44 4.47 7.32
CA THR A 71 -7.54 4.53 8.79
C THR A 71 -8.49 3.47 9.33
N ALA A 72 -9.63 3.24 8.69
CA ALA A 72 -10.57 2.20 9.10
C ALA A 72 -9.90 0.82 9.05
N LEU A 73 -9.24 0.48 7.94
CA LEU A 73 -8.50 -0.78 7.80
C LEU A 73 -7.35 -0.90 8.82
N GLY A 74 -6.56 0.16 8.99
CA GLY A 74 -5.47 0.19 9.98
C GLY A 74 -5.96 0.00 11.40
N SER A 75 -7.14 0.50 11.73
CA SER A 75 -7.77 0.28 13.04
C SER A 75 -8.14 -1.19 13.26
N LEU A 76 -8.61 -1.89 12.22
CA LEU A 76 -8.88 -3.33 12.29
C LEU A 76 -7.60 -4.13 12.54
N PHE A 77 -6.53 -3.86 11.79
CA PHE A 77 -5.23 -4.52 12.00
C PHE A 77 -4.68 -4.24 13.40
N LYS A 78 -4.72 -2.99 13.85
CA LYS A 78 -4.24 -2.61 15.18
C LYS A 78 -5.01 -3.28 16.31
N ALA A 79 -6.33 -3.38 16.18
CA ALA A 79 -7.19 -3.94 17.22
C ALA A 79 -7.12 -5.45 17.31
N ASN A 80 -6.95 -6.15 16.19
CA ASN A 80 -7.07 -7.61 16.11
C ASN A 80 -5.74 -8.34 15.91
N ALA A 81 -4.68 -7.62 15.54
CA ALA A 81 -3.35 -8.19 15.39
C ALA A 81 -2.27 -7.20 15.87
N SER A 82 -1.55 -6.55 14.96
CA SER A 82 -0.59 -5.48 15.24
C SER A 82 -0.30 -4.67 13.99
N ILE A 83 0.22 -3.46 14.17
CA ILE A 83 0.78 -2.61 13.10
C ILE A 83 2.25 -2.29 13.37
N SER A 84 2.89 -3.02 14.28
CA SER A 84 4.27 -2.77 14.74
C SER A 84 5.21 -3.87 14.29
N GLY A 85 6.33 -3.50 13.66
CA GLY A 85 7.41 -4.42 13.30
C GLY A 85 8.05 -5.10 14.51
N ALA A 86 8.12 -4.41 15.64
CA ALA A 86 8.63 -4.96 16.90
C ALA A 86 7.72 -6.04 17.50
N GLU A 87 6.43 -6.00 17.23
CA GLU A 87 5.46 -6.98 17.74
C GLU A 87 5.26 -8.14 16.77
N GLY A 88 5.15 -7.88 15.48
CA GLY A 88 4.74 -8.86 14.49
C GLY A 88 5.64 -8.97 13.24
N GLY A 89 6.82 -8.36 13.25
CA GLY A 89 7.69 -8.31 12.07
C GLY A 89 7.20 -7.32 11.02
N CYS A 90 7.86 -7.28 9.86
CA CYS A 90 7.45 -6.40 8.76
C CYS A 90 6.08 -6.75 8.16
N GLN A 91 5.54 -7.94 8.37
CA GLN A 91 4.15 -8.24 8.01
C GLN A 91 3.18 -7.29 8.72
N ALA A 92 3.44 -6.96 10.00
CA ALA A 92 2.59 -6.06 10.77
C ALA A 92 2.75 -4.60 10.34
N GLU A 93 3.95 -4.15 10.03
CA GLU A 93 4.22 -2.77 9.64
C GLU A 93 3.96 -2.53 8.14
N VAL A 94 4.75 -3.18 7.29
CA VAL A 94 4.70 -3.00 5.83
C VAL A 94 3.44 -3.64 5.26
N GLY A 95 3.07 -4.83 5.74
CA GLY A 95 1.89 -5.56 5.28
C GLY A 95 0.59 -4.81 5.58
N SER A 96 0.41 -4.34 6.82
CA SER A 96 -0.77 -3.54 7.18
C SER A 96 -0.81 -2.23 6.40
N ALA A 97 0.33 -1.54 6.22
CA ALA A 97 0.40 -0.32 5.44
C ALA A 97 0.05 -0.55 3.96
N CYS A 98 0.50 -1.67 3.38
CA CYS A 98 0.15 -2.08 2.03
C CYS A 98 -1.36 -2.34 1.89
N ALA A 99 -1.95 -3.09 2.81
CA ALA A 99 -3.38 -3.38 2.84
C ALA A 99 -4.23 -2.10 2.97
N MET A 100 -3.82 -1.19 3.86
CA MET A 100 -4.46 0.12 4.03
C MET A 100 -4.40 0.95 2.74
N ALA A 101 -3.25 0.92 2.05
CA ALA A 101 -3.06 1.63 0.79
C ALA A 101 -3.89 1.01 -0.34
N ALA A 102 -3.93 -0.32 -0.45
CA ALA A 102 -4.72 -1.03 -1.45
C ALA A 102 -6.22 -0.75 -1.30
N GLY A 103 -6.75 -0.86 -0.09
CA GLY A 103 -8.15 -0.55 0.19
C GLY A 103 -8.48 0.93 -0.04
N GLY A 104 -7.60 1.83 0.41
CA GLY A 104 -7.75 3.28 0.18
C GLY A 104 -7.78 3.63 -1.30
N LEU A 105 -6.89 3.04 -2.10
CA LEU A 105 -6.86 3.23 -3.55
C LEU A 105 -8.13 2.68 -4.21
N THR A 106 -8.55 1.47 -3.85
CA THR A 106 -9.79 0.86 -4.35
C THR A 106 -10.99 1.74 -4.07
N ALA A 107 -11.07 2.33 -2.86
CA ALA A 107 -12.14 3.26 -2.50
C ALA A 107 -12.16 4.50 -3.39
N VAL A 108 -11.01 5.13 -3.61
CA VAL A 108 -10.91 6.34 -4.48
C VAL A 108 -11.30 6.02 -5.91
N MET A 109 -10.94 4.85 -6.41
CA MET A 109 -11.29 4.38 -7.75
C MET A 109 -12.76 3.94 -7.90
N GLY A 110 -13.58 4.10 -6.86
CA GLY A 110 -15.01 3.83 -6.90
C GLY A 110 -15.38 2.37 -6.59
N GLY A 111 -14.46 1.59 -6.06
CA GLY A 111 -14.74 0.21 -5.64
C GLY A 111 -15.80 0.11 -4.55
N THR A 112 -16.50 -1.01 -4.56
CA THR A 112 -17.48 -1.39 -3.52
C THR A 112 -16.76 -1.77 -2.22
N ASN A 113 -17.49 -1.83 -1.10
CA ASN A 113 -16.92 -2.25 0.18
C ASN A 113 -16.30 -3.66 0.10
N ARG A 114 -16.91 -4.59 -0.64
CA ARG A 114 -16.35 -5.93 -0.87
C ARG A 114 -15.05 -5.90 -1.66
N GLN A 115 -14.96 -5.04 -2.68
CA GLN A 115 -13.71 -4.86 -3.43
C GLN A 115 -12.62 -4.20 -2.59
N ILE A 116 -12.99 -3.27 -1.69
CA ILE A 116 -12.06 -2.64 -0.75
C ILE A 116 -11.49 -3.68 0.22
N GLU A 117 -12.35 -4.53 0.78
CA GLU A 117 -11.97 -5.63 1.66
C GLU A 117 -11.05 -6.62 0.93
N ASN A 118 -11.44 -7.05 -0.27
CA ASN A 118 -10.64 -7.96 -1.10
C ASN A 118 -9.27 -7.37 -1.46
N ALA A 119 -9.18 -6.08 -1.78
CA ALA A 119 -7.90 -5.44 -2.04
C ALA A 119 -6.98 -5.43 -0.81
N ALA A 120 -7.54 -5.19 0.36
CA ALA A 120 -6.79 -5.19 1.62
C ALA A 120 -6.33 -6.61 1.98
N GLU A 121 -7.18 -7.62 1.75
CA GLU A 121 -6.88 -9.02 1.95
C GLU A 121 -5.74 -9.47 1.04
N ILE A 122 -5.83 -9.29 -0.29
CA ILE A 122 -4.78 -9.64 -1.25
C ILE A 122 -3.45 -8.99 -0.86
N ALA A 123 -3.47 -7.72 -0.50
CA ALA A 123 -2.26 -7.01 -0.13
C ALA A 123 -1.63 -7.56 1.15
N MET A 124 -2.42 -7.92 2.15
CA MET A 124 -1.91 -8.44 3.42
C MET A 124 -1.42 -9.88 3.28
N GLU A 125 -2.14 -10.76 2.58
CA GLU A 125 -1.74 -12.17 2.44
C GLU A 125 -0.34 -12.31 1.81
N HIS A 126 0.02 -11.41 0.89
CA HIS A 126 1.34 -11.39 0.24
C HIS A 126 2.48 -10.86 1.12
N HIS A 127 2.15 -10.41 2.33
CA HIS A 127 3.13 -9.97 3.33
C HIS A 127 3.19 -10.89 4.56
N LEU A 128 2.34 -11.94 4.62
CA LEU A 128 2.35 -12.89 5.74
C LEU A 128 3.72 -13.54 5.91
N GLY A 129 4.21 -13.57 7.15
CA GLY A 129 5.52 -14.13 7.49
C GLY A 129 6.72 -13.21 7.23
N LEU A 130 6.53 -11.99 6.73
CA LEU A 130 7.62 -11.07 6.48
C LEU A 130 8.28 -10.63 7.80
N THR A 131 9.55 -11.02 7.96
CA THR A 131 10.35 -10.69 9.15
C THR A 131 10.84 -9.24 9.15
N CYS A 132 11.24 -8.71 10.31
CA CYS A 132 11.87 -7.42 10.46
C CYS A 132 13.31 -7.59 10.93
N ASP A 133 14.27 -7.33 10.04
CA ASP A 133 15.69 -7.60 10.21
C ASP A 133 16.57 -6.45 9.67
N PRO A 134 16.39 -5.21 10.19
CA PRO A 134 17.09 -4.03 9.67
C PRO A 134 18.60 -4.14 9.91
N ILE A 135 19.39 -3.90 8.85
CA ILE A 135 20.85 -3.95 8.89
C ILE A 135 21.38 -2.81 9.77
N GLY A 136 22.32 -3.12 10.64
CA GLY A 136 22.90 -2.16 11.58
C GLY A 136 21.93 -1.56 12.59
N GLY A 137 20.72 -2.12 12.73
CA GLY A 137 19.66 -1.56 13.58
C GLY A 137 19.01 -0.31 13.01
N LEU A 138 19.37 0.07 11.79
CA LEU A 138 18.84 1.25 11.11
C LEU A 138 17.64 0.87 10.24
N VAL A 139 16.52 1.57 10.42
CA VAL A 139 15.32 1.36 9.60
C VAL A 139 15.51 1.98 8.21
N GLN A 140 16.53 1.51 7.48
CA GLN A 140 16.89 1.92 6.13
C GLN A 140 16.85 0.75 5.16
N ILE A 141 17.76 -0.20 5.29
CA ILE A 141 17.79 -1.42 4.47
C ILE A 141 17.47 -2.63 5.36
N PRO A 142 16.48 -3.44 4.96
CA PRO A 142 15.71 -3.43 3.70
C PRO A 142 14.42 -2.60 3.77
N CYS A 143 14.17 -1.82 4.80
CA CYS A 143 12.88 -1.16 5.06
C CYS A 143 12.45 -0.22 3.93
N ILE A 144 13.37 0.59 3.39
CA ILE A 144 13.08 1.51 2.28
C ILE A 144 12.64 0.73 1.03
N GLU A 145 13.35 -0.34 0.71
CA GLU A 145 13.05 -1.19 -0.45
C GLU A 145 11.73 -1.93 -0.29
N ARG A 146 11.48 -2.51 0.90
CA ARG A 146 10.21 -3.18 1.23
C ARG A 146 9.03 -2.23 1.10
N ASN A 147 9.15 -0.99 1.56
CA ASN A 147 8.09 0.02 1.42
C ASN A 147 7.84 0.38 -0.05
N ALA A 148 8.87 0.50 -0.87
CA ALA A 148 8.72 0.79 -2.30
C ALA A 148 8.00 -0.36 -3.03
N ILE A 149 8.40 -1.61 -2.75
CA ILE A 149 7.75 -2.80 -3.33
C ILE A 149 6.31 -2.93 -2.82
N ALA A 150 6.06 -2.69 -1.54
CA ALA A 150 4.71 -2.72 -0.99
C ALA A 150 3.77 -1.68 -1.62
N ALA A 151 4.29 -0.52 -2.00
CA ALA A 151 3.52 0.48 -2.75
C ALA A 151 3.04 -0.08 -4.11
N SER A 152 3.92 -0.77 -4.84
CA SER A 152 3.57 -1.44 -6.11
C SER A 152 2.58 -2.59 -5.90
N THR A 153 2.75 -3.36 -4.82
CA THR A 153 1.83 -4.44 -4.43
C THR A 153 0.43 -3.89 -4.13
N ALA A 154 0.33 -2.77 -3.42
CA ALA A 154 -0.95 -2.13 -3.12
C ALA A 154 -1.74 -1.77 -4.39
N VAL A 155 -1.05 -1.26 -5.41
CA VAL A 155 -1.66 -0.98 -6.73
C VAL A 155 -2.17 -2.24 -7.40
N THR A 156 -1.33 -3.26 -7.40
CA THR A 156 -1.67 -4.54 -8.04
C THR A 156 -2.88 -5.16 -7.35
N ALA A 157 -2.91 -5.18 -6.02
CA ALA A 157 -4.03 -5.67 -5.22
C ALA A 157 -5.33 -4.89 -5.51
N ALA A 158 -5.27 -3.56 -5.52
CA ALA A 158 -6.42 -2.72 -5.86
C ALA A 158 -6.96 -3.03 -7.27
N ARG A 159 -6.07 -3.21 -8.24
CA ARG A 159 -6.46 -3.54 -9.63
C ARG A 159 -7.10 -4.92 -9.76
N LEU A 160 -6.56 -5.91 -9.06
CA LEU A 160 -7.14 -7.26 -9.03
C LEU A 160 -8.55 -7.21 -8.45
N ALA A 161 -8.71 -6.59 -7.29
CA ALA A 161 -10.01 -6.47 -6.63
C ALA A 161 -11.05 -5.72 -7.47
N LEU A 162 -10.65 -4.65 -8.15
CA LEU A 162 -11.54 -3.86 -9.01
C LEU A 162 -11.99 -4.59 -10.29
N ARG A 163 -11.27 -5.63 -10.72
CA ARG A 163 -11.68 -6.46 -11.85
C ARG A 163 -12.71 -7.53 -11.49
N GLY A 164 -12.78 -7.90 -10.21
CA GLY A 164 -13.74 -8.82 -9.66
C GLY A 164 -15.01 -8.14 -9.16
N ASP A 165 -15.96 -8.92 -8.69
CA ASP A 165 -17.20 -8.45 -8.03
C ASP A 165 -17.03 -8.25 -6.51
N GLY A 166 -15.82 -8.48 -5.97
CA GLY A 166 -15.50 -8.47 -4.55
C GLY A 166 -15.72 -9.84 -3.88
N SER A 167 -16.05 -10.87 -4.62
CA SER A 167 -16.07 -12.25 -4.10
C SER A 167 -14.64 -12.77 -4.02
N HIS A 168 -14.25 -13.31 -2.86
CA HIS A 168 -12.94 -13.90 -2.66
C HIS A 168 -13.03 -15.07 -1.68
N TYR A 169 -12.12 -16.03 -1.82
CA TYR A 169 -12.14 -17.26 -1.02
C TYR A 169 -11.58 -17.03 0.38
N VAL A 170 -10.50 -16.27 0.49
CA VAL A 170 -9.88 -15.92 1.77
C VAL A 170 -10.49 -14.62 2.27
N SER A 171 -11.04 -14.62 3.49
CA SER A 171 -11.57 -13.38 4.09
C SER A 171 -10.46 -12.52 4.70
N LEU A 172 -10.69 -11.22 4.77
CA LEU A 172 -9.78 -10.31 5.48
C LEU A 172 -9.62 -10.72 6.95
N ASP A 173 -10.67 -11.19 7.60
CA ASP A 173 -10.62 -11.69 8.99
C ASP A 173 -9.66 -12.86 9.13
N ALA A 174 -9.68 -13.81 8.17
CA ALA A 174 -8.78 -14.96 8.17
C ALA A 174 -7.31 -14.52 8.01
N VAL A 175 -7.05 -13.55 7.16
CA VAL A 175 -5.70 -13.00 6.94
C VAL A 175 -5.21 -12.24 8.17
N VAL A 176 -6.06 -11.44 8.80
CA VAL A 176 -5.73 -10.71 10.05
C VAL A 176 -5.40 -11.67 11.17
N GLU A 177 -6.20 -12.75 11.35
CA GLU A 177 -5.93 -13.76 12.36
C GLU A 177 -4.65 -14.54 12.05
N THR A 178 -4.43 -14.90 10.79
CA THR A 178 -3.17 -15.55 10.35
C THR A 178 -1.96 -14.67 10.65
N MET A 179 -2.05 -13.37 10.35
CA MET A 179 -1.00 -12.41 10.68
C MET A 179 -0.71 -12.37 12.19
N ARG A 180 -1.77 -12.36 13.01
CA ARG A 180 -1.65 -12.38 14.48
C ARG A 180 -0.93 -13.63 14.97
N GLN A 181 -1.36 -14.81 14.52
CA GLN A 181 -0.75 -16.09 14.90
C GLN A 181 0.70 -16.18 14.45
N THR A 182 0.97 -15.89 13.17
CA THR A 182 2.34 -15.86 12.62
C THR A 182 3.23 -14.89 13.38
N GLY A 183 2.70 -13.73 13.77
CA GLY A 183 3.42 -12.76 14.59
C GLY A 183 3.77 -13.29 15.98
N LEU A 184 2.87 -14.05 16.63
CA LEU A 184 3.14 -14.69 17.92
C LEU A 184 4.19 -15.81 17.81
N ASP A 185 4.13 -16.60 16.74
CA ASP A 185 5.06 -17.71 16.49
C ASP A 185 6.45 -17.25 16.01
N MET A 186 6.53 -16.02 15.48
CA MET A 186 7.77 -15.44 15.00
C MET A 186 8.77 -15.26 16.15
N SER A 187 9.97 -15.84 16.00
CA SER A 187 11.05 -15.63 16.97
C SER A 187 11.39 -14.14 17.13
N THR A 188 11.67 -13.73 18.36
CA THR A 188 12.01 -12.33 18.71
C THR A 188 13.17 -11.79 17.88
N LYS A 189 14.14 -12.62 17.48
CA LYS A 189 15.27 -12.20 16.62
C LYS A 189 14.86 -11.69 15.24
N TYR A 190 13.60 -11.92 14.83
CA TYR A 190 13.03 -11.46 13.56
C TYR A 190 11.99 -10.32 13.73
N LYS A 191 11.96 -9.71 14.92
CA LYS A 191 11.00 -8.65 15.30
C LYS A 191 11.70 -7.33 15.59
N GLU A 192 12.42 -6.78 14.61
CA GLU A 192 13.10 -5.48 14.71
C GLU A 192 14.20 -5.41 15.80
N THR A 193 14.76 -6.56 16.17
CA THR A 193 15.87 -6.63 17.16
C THR A 193 17.25 -6.58 16.52
N SER A 194 17.33 -6.74 15.20
CA SER A 194 18.59 -6.89 14.45
C SER A 194 19.47 -8.07 14.92
N GLU A 195 18.86 -9.06 15.57
CA GLU A 195 19.54 -10.25 16.08
C GLU A 195 19.47 -11.44 15.11
N GLY A 196 18.89 -11.26 13.92
CA GLY A 196 18.72 -12.34 12.94
C GLY A 196 18.54 -11.81 11.52
N GLY A 197 18.40 -12.74 10.57
CA GLY A 197 18.14 -12.41 9.16
C GLY A 197 19.25 -11.62 8.51
N LEU A 198 18.91 -10.60 7.75
CA LEU A 198 19.87 -9.74 7.04
C LEU A 198 20.80 -9.00 8.01
N ALA A 199 20.31 -8.63 9.18
CA ALA A 199 21.07 -7.87 10.17
C ALA A 199 22.35 -8.58 10.65
N VAL A 200 22.36 -9.93 10.62
CA VAL A 200 23.54 -10.73 11.05
C VAL A 200 24.30 -11.34 9.87
N ASN A 201 23.74 -11.33 8.67
CA ASN A 201 24.36 -11.90 7.48
C ASN A 201 25.00 -10.84 6.56
N VAL A 202 24.71 -9.57 6.78
CA VAL A 202 25.38 -8.46 6.09
C VAL A 202 26.40 -7.85 7.04
N ILE A 203 27.67 -8.00 6.69
CA ILE A 203 28.77 -7.43 7.47
C ILE A 203 28.93 -5.98 7.03
N GLU A 204 28.69 -5.06 7.95
CA GLU A 204 29.08 -3.67 7.79
C GLU A 204 30.57 -3.53 8.09
N CYS A 205 31.34 -3.01 7.13
CA CYS A 205 32.75 -2.68 7.32
C CYS A 205 32.91 -1.29 7.90
#